data_90af325fb877f00854c3caa499a543a9
#
_entry.id   90af325fb877f00854c3caa499a543a9
#
_cell.length_a   1.000
_cell.length_b   1.000
_cell.length_c   1.000
_cell.angle_alpha   90.00
_cell.angle_beta   90.00
_cell.angle_gamma   90.00
#
_symmetry.space_group_name_H-M   'P 1'
#
loop_
_entity.id
_entity.type
_entity.pdbx_description
1 polymer ?
#
loop_
_entity_poly.entity_id
_entity_poly.type
_entity_poly.pdbx_seq_one_letter_code
_entity_poly.pdbx_strand_id
1 'polypeptide(L)'
;MVSSGIMTTMLNADIHPELRRVARFIPTPTIHRWALPLVRRLTTVRRPDNDGVEVVTLASGAGARLYRPAGATGQTPALLWIHGGGYLIGSPEQDDVLCRRFVDRLGVTVAAVRYRLAPEYPYPLPLEDCYSVLTWLAELPGVDPARIAIGGASAGGGLTAALAFVARDRGEVTPVLQVLSYPMLDDRTIDPALDQPGFRLWNTTNNRFGWTSYLGGADRETAVPARRTDLEGLAPAWLGVGTLDLFHGEDLAYAERLNAAGVRCEVHEVPGAFHGFDGIAPKAAVSQAYFDSKCASLGRAMDLVK
;
A
#
# COMPACT_ATOMS: atom_id res chain seq x y z
N MET A 1 20.75 -15.05 34.19
CA MET A 1 19.93 -13.85 33.89
C MET A 1 20.76 -12.89 33.06
N VAL A 2 20.65 -12.98 31.73
CA VAL A 2 21.25 -11.99 30.82
C VAL A 2 20.41 -10.74 30.93
N SER A 3 21.05 -9.61 31.29
CA SER A 3 20.39 -8.35 31.62
C SER A 3 19.47 -7.91 30.47
N SER A 4 18.21 -7.60 30.78
CA SER A 4 17.19 -7.02 29.88
C SER A 4 17.74 -5.85 29.03
N GLY A 5 18.70 -5.10 29.56
CA GLY A 5 19.38 -3.99 28.87
C GLY A 5 20.28 -4.39 27.72
N ILE A 6 20.96 -5.53 27.80
CA ILE A 6 21.85 -6.03 26.73
C ILE A 6 21.00 -6.53 25.55
N MET A 7 19.92 -7.24 25.85
CA MET A 7 18.99 -7.73 24.83
C MET A 7 18.30 -6.58 24.07
N THR A 8 17.87 -5.53 24.78
CA THR A 8 17.28 -4.32 24.16
C THR A 8 18.30 -3.55 23.32
N THR A 9 19.57 -3.56 23.68
CA THR A 9 20.64 -2.87 22.95
C THR A 9 21.00 -3.63 21.67
N MET A 10 21.06 -4.96 21.69
CA MET A 10 21.26 -5.78 20.49
C MET A 10 20.09 -5.70 19.50
N LEU A 11 18.84 -5.69 19.99
CA LEU A 11 17.63 -5.57 19.18
C LEU A 11 17.54 -4.25 18.40
N ASN A 12 18.18 -3.18 18.84
CA ASN A 12 18.21 -1.90 18.14
C ASN A 12 19.36 -1.78 17.12
N ALA A 13 20.33 -2.69 17.13
CA ALA A 13 21.48 -2.61 16.24
C ALA A 13 21.08 -2.84 14.77
N ASP A 14 20.10 -3.72 14.54
CA ASP A 14 19.64 -4.08 13.20
C ASP A 14 18.70 -3.03 12.59
N ILE A 15 18.09 -2.17 13.43
CA ILE A 15 17.21 -1.10 12.94
C ILE A 15 18.04 0.03 12.32
N HIS A 16 17.58 0.52 11.17
CA HIS A 16 18.20 1.65 10.47
C HIS A 16 18.47 2.81 11.44
N PRO A 17 19.68 3.41 11.47
CA PRO A 17 20.07 4.40 12.47
C PRO A 17 19.06 5.54 12.68
N GLU A 18 18.52 6.08 11.59
CA GLU A 18 17.54 7.19 11.65
C GLU A 18 16.17 6.77 12.21
N LEU A 19 15.84 5.47 12.16
CA LEU A 19 14.57 4.93 12.64
C LEU A 19 14.64 4.43 14.09
N ARG A 20 15.84 4.25 14.68
CA ARG A 20 16.04 3.67 16.02
C ARG A 20 15.27 4.41 17.11
N ARG A 21 15.27 5.75 17.06
CA ARG A 21 14.62 6.58 18.09
C ARG A 21 13.11 6.35 18.10
N VAL A 22 12.47 6.39 16.93
CA VAL A 22 11.01 6.25 16.83
C VAL A 22 10.58 4.80 17.06
N ALA A 23 11.35 3.82 16.58
CA ALA A 23 11.06 2.39 16.73
C ALA A 23 10.90 1.93 18.18
N ARG A 24 11.52 2.63 19.15
CA ARG A 24 11.38 2.33 20.59
C ARG A 24 9.97 2.55 21.12
N PHE A 25 9.21 3.41 20.46
CA PHE A 25 7.86 3.80 20.90
C PHE A 25 6.76 3.20 20.03
N ILE A 26 7.13 2.48 18.97
CA ILE A 26 6.16 1.84 18.08
C ILE A 26 5.89 0.42 18.55
N PRO A 27 4.69 0.13 19.06
CA PRO A 27 4.31 -1.22 19.47
C PRO A 27 3.94 -2.08 18.25
N THR A 28 3.89 -3.38 18.47
CA THR A 28 3.27 -4.35 17.57
C THR A 28 2.05 -4.95 18.28
N PRO A 29 0.94 -4.19 18.40
CA PRO A 29 -0.23 -4.65 19.12
C PRO A 29 -0.94 -5.78 18.40
N THR A 30 -1.50 -6.73 19.12
CA THR A 30 -2.41 -7.72 18.55
C THR A 30 -3.80 -7.13 18.39
N ILE A 31 -4.34 -7.18 17.18
CA ILE A 31 -5.70 -6.73 16.87
C ILE A 31 -6.67 -7.88 17.09
N HIS A 32 -7.57 -7.72 18.06
CA HIS A 32 -8.62 -8.70 18.32
C HIS A 32 -9.95 -8.28 17.68
N ARG A 33 -10.73 -9.25 17.21
CA ARG A 33 -12.03 -9.00 16.55
C ARG A 33 -12.97 -8.13 17.40
N TRP A 34 -13.04 -8.39 18.70
CA TRP A 34 -13.89 -7.63 19.62
C TRP A 34 -13.43 -6.17 19.82
N ALA A 35 -12.13 -5.91 19.65
CA ALA A 35 -11.55 -4.58 19.79
C ALA A 35 -11.62 -3.76 18.50
N LEU A 36 -11.94 -4.37 17.35
CA LEU A 36 -11.89 -3.74 16.04
C LEU A 36 -12.70 -2.43 15.94
N PRO A 37 -13.94 -2.33 16.48
CA PRO A 37 -14.68 -1.06 16.45
C PRO A 37 -13.95 0.06 17.20
N LEU A 38 -13.33 -0.26 18.33
CA LEU A 38 -12.55 0.70 19.11
C LEU A 38 -11.27 1.11 18.36
N VAL A 39 -10.54 0.14 17.81
CA VAL A 39 -9.33 0.40 17.01
C VAL A 39 -9.66 1.31 15.84
N ARG A 40 -10.71 1.01 15.07
CA ARG A 40 -11.18 1.85 13.96
C ARG A 40 -11.49 3.28 14.42
N ARG A 41 -12.20 3.44 15.55
CA ARG A 41 -12.51 4.76 16.10
C ARG A 41 -11.27 5.55 16.51
N LEU A 42 -10.23 4.87 17.00
CA LEU A 42 -8.97 5.49 17.43
C LEU A 42 -8.07 5.84 16.23
N THR A 43 -8.10 5.02 15.17
CA THR A 43 -7.29 5.22 13.97
C THR A 43 -7.96 6.13 12.92
N THR A 44 -9.25 6.41 13.05
CA THR A 44 -9.96 7.32 12.14
C THR A 44 -9.47 8.75 12.34
N VAL A 45 -9.10 9.41 11.26
CA VAL A 45 -8.75 10.84 11.23
C VAL A 45 -10.01 11.66 11.51
N ARG A 46 -10.07 12.29 12.69
CA ARG A 46 -11.28 13.00 13.16
C ARG A 46 -11.53 14.34 12.48
N ARG A 47 -10.47 14.97 11.98
CA ARG A 47 -10.52 16.27 11.30
C ARG A 47 -9.63 16.19 10.07
N PRO A 48 -10.12 15.56 8.99
CA PRO A 48 -9.36 15.52 7.75
C PRO A 48 -9.21 16.95 7.20
N ASP A 49 -8.04 17.21 6.65
CA ASP A 49 -7.83 18.44 5.89
C ASP A 49 -8.48 18.27 4.51
N ASN A 50 -9.60 18.97 4.30
CA ASN A 50 -10.32 18.95 3.03
C ASN A 50 -10.00 20.16 2.14
N ASP A 51 -9.03 21.00 2.51
CA ASP A 51 -8.67 22.15 1.68
C ASP A 51 -8.10 21.68 0.33
N GLY A 52 -8.76 22.09 -0.75
CA GLY A 52 -8.42 21.64 -2.10
C GLY A 52 -8.62 20.15 -2.38
N VAL A 53 -9.40 19.43 -1.55
CA VAL A 53 -9.70 17.99 -1.74
C VAL A 53 -11.18 17.82 -2.08
N GLU A 54 -11.45 17.19 -3.20
CA GLU A 54 -12.80 16.77 -3.59
C GLU A 54 -13.09 15.38 -2.99
N VAL A 55 -14.18 15.26 -2.22
CA VAL A 55 -14.61 13.99 -1.64
C VAL A 55 -15.77 13.44 -2.46
N VAL A 56 -15.58 12.26 -3.03
CA VAL A 56 -16.50 11.62 -3.95
C VAL A 56 -17.03 10.32 -3.35
N THR A 57 -18.32 10.04 -3.59
CA THR A 57 -18.93 8.73 -3.33
C THR A 57 -19.59 8.25 -4.62
N LEU A 58 -19.21 7.05 -5.05
CA LEU A 58 -19.71 6.44 -6.28
C LEU A 58 -21.01 5.67 -6.01
N ALA A 59 -21.77 5.40 -7.06
CA ALA A 59 -23.01 4.62 -6.99
C ALA A 59 -22.77 3.18 -6.45
N SER A 60 -21.56 2.63 -6.63
CA SER A 60 -21.15 1.34 -6.07
C SER A 60 -21.03 1.33 -4.53
N GLY A 61 -21.00 2.51 -3.89
CA GLY A 61 -20.69 2.69 -2.48
C GLY A 61 -19.19 2.91 -2.19
N ALA A 62 -18.32 2.73 -3.18
CA ALA A 62 -16.92 3.11 -3.09
C ALA A 62 -16.77 4.63 -3.00
N GLY A 63 -15.68 5.11 -2.44
CA GLY A 63 -15.40 6.54 -2.39
C GLY A 63 -13.97 6.87 -2.77
N ALA A 64 -13.72 8.14 -3.01
CA ALA A 64 -12.39 8.65 -3.25
C ALA A 64 -12.19 10.04 -2.66
N ARG A 65 -10.95 10.34 -2.28
CA ARG A 65 -10.46 11.69 -2.03
C ARG A 65 -9.58 12.07 -3.21
N LEU A 66 -9.98 13.09 -3.93
CA LEU A 66 -9.31 13.52 -5.15
C LEU A 66 -8.49 14.79 -4.90
N TYR A 67 -7.23 14.71 -5.25
CA TYR A 67 -6.25 15.80 -5.14
C TYR A 67 -5.81 16.18 -6.55
N ARG A 68 -5.95 17.45 -6.91
CA ARG A 68 -5.58 17.95 -8.24
C ARG A 68 -4.39 18.91 -8.14
N PRO A 69 -3.47 18.89 -9.11
CA PRO A 69 -2.41 19.88 -9.17
C PRO A 69 -2.99 21.27 -9.43
N ALA A 70 -2.50 22.27 -8.68
CA ALA A 70 -2.95 23.65 -8.82
C ALA A 70 -2.60 24.19 -10.21
N GLY A 71 -3.54 24.89 -10.85
CA GLY A 71 -3.31 25.56 -12.14
C GLY A 71 -3.14 24.64 -13.34
N ALA A 72 -3.50 23.36 -13.25
CA ALA A 72 -3.48 22.45 -14.39
C ALA A 72 -4.44 22.93 -15.50
N THR A 73 -3.94 23.11 -16.71
CA THR A 73 -4.70 23.62 -17.88
C THR A 73 -4.96 22.55 -18.93
N GLY A 74 -4.89 21.28 -18.59
CA GLY A 74 -5.08 20.17 -19.52
C GLY A 74 -5.26 18.86 -18.79
N GLN A 75 -5.16 17.76 -19.53
CA GLN A 75 -5.17 16.44 -18.94
C GLN A 75 -3.88 16.18 -18.16
N THR A 76 -3.99 15.69 -16.94
CA THR A 76 -2.87 15.28 -16.07
C THR A 76 -2.80 13.76 -15.99
N PRO A 77 -1.62 13.17 -15.89
CA PRO A 77 -1.49 11.79 -15.45
C PRO A 77 -2.13 11.60 -14.08
N ALA A 78 -2.48 10.38 -13.72
CA ALA A 78 -3.13 10.15 -12.44
C ALA A 78 -2.54 8.94 -11.70
N LEU A 79 -2.62 9.01 -10.36
CA LEU A 79 -2.29 7.93 -9.45
C LEU A 79 -3.54 7.55 -8.64
N LEU A 80 -3.98 6.30 -8.74
CA LEU A 80 -4.91 5.73 -7.79
C LEU A 80 -4.11 5.21 -6.61
N TRP A 81 -4.41 5.68 -5.39
CA TRP A 81 -3.72 5.27 -4.17
C TRP A 81 -4.62 4.52 -3.21
N ILE A 82 -4.17 3.37 -2.71
CA ILE A 82 -4.94 2.48 -1.83
C ILE A 82 -4.25 2.41 -0.47
N HIS A 83 -4.96 2.82 0.58
CA HIS A 83 -4.42 2.87 1.93
C HIS A 83 -4.21 1.49 2.56
N GLY A 84 -3.27 1.41 3.51
CA GLY A 84 -3.02 0.22 4.32
C GLY A 84 -4.01 0.06 5.48
N GLY A 85 -3.74 -0.97 6.31
CA GLY A 85 -4.53 -1.25 7.51
C GLY A 85 -4.99 -2.71 7.62
N GLY A 86 -4.28 -3.65 6.98
CA GLY A 86 -4.53 -5.10 7.06
C GLY A 86 -5.93 -5.51 6.60
N TYR A 87 -6.53 -4.76 5.68
CA TYR A 87 -7.93 -4.87 5.22
C TYR A 87 -8.98 -4.58 6.31
N LEU A 88 -8.56 -4.35 7.57
CA LEU A 88 -9.42 -4.28 8.75
C LEU A 88 -9.70 -2.86 9.22
N ILE A 89 -8.75 -1.96 9.02
CA ILE A 89 -8.76 -0.59 9.54
C ILE A 89 -8.22 0.37 8.48
N GLY A 90 -8.24 1.67 8.79
CA GLY A 90 -7.72 2.71 7.92
C GLY A 90 -8.81 3.41 7.12
N SER A 91 -8.39 4.49 6.51
CA SER A 91 -9.19 5.29 5.60
C SER A 91 -8.28 6.18 4.75
N PRO A 92 -8.73 6.70 3.59
CA PRO A 92 -7.86 7.48 2.71
C PRO A 92 -7.29 8.75 3.35
N GLU A 93 -7.93 9.29 4.39
CA GLU A 93 -7.47 10.48 5.11
C GLU A 93 -6.11 10.28 5.80
N GLN A 94 -5.75 9.05 6.15
CA GLN A 94 -4.45 8.75 6.76
C GLN A 94 -3.28 9.08 5.83
N ASP A 95 -3.52 9.05 4.52
CA ASP A 95 -2.53 9.27 3.47
C ASP A 95 -2.62 10.67 2.83
N ASP A 96 -3.44 11.61 3.39
CA ASP A 96 -3.60 12.96 2.85
C ASP A 96 -2.27 13.66 2.58
N VAL A 97 -1.34 13.60 3.54
CA VAL A 97 -0.01 14.22 3.39
C VAL A 97 0.79 13.55 2.27
N LEU A 98 0.74 12.24 2.16
CA LEU A 98 1.43 11.50 1.11
C LEU A 98 0.83 11.80 -0.27
N CYS A 99 -0.50 11.83 -0.39
CA CYS A 99 -1.18 12.14 -1.64
C CYS A 99 -0.85 13.56 -2.13
N ARG A 100 -0.88 14.56 -1.24
CA ARG A 100 -0.45 15.93 -1.58
C ARG A 100 1.01 15.97 -2.03
N ARG A 101 1.91 15.23 -1.38
CA ARG A 101 3.32 15.15 -1.80
C ARG A 101 3.48 14.57 -3.21
N PHE A 102 2.68 13.58 -3.61
CA PHE A 102 2.68 13.09 -5.00
C PHE A 102 2.22 14.18 -5.97
N VAL A 103 1.13 14.89 -5.64
CA VAL A 103 0.64 16.01 -6.46
C VAL A 103 1.72 17.08 -6.62
N ASP A 104 2.32 17.52 -5.52
CA ASP A 104 3.32 18.59 -5.52
C ASP A 104 4.61 18.19 -6.25
N ARG A 105 5.02 16.93 -6.11
CA ARG A 105 6.28 16.42 -6.66
C ARG A 105 6.20 16.10 -8.15
N LEU A 106 5.05 15.59 -8.61
CA LEU A 106 4.87 15.03 -9.95
C LEU A 106 3.89 15.81 -10.83
N GLY A 107 3.08 16.69 -10.26
CA GLY A 107 2.02 17.38 -11.02
C GLY A 107 0.90 16.45 -11.49
N VAL A 108 0.67 15.34 -10.81
CA VAL A 108 -0.34 14.33 -11.15
C VAL A 108 -1.62 14.54 -10.34
N THR A 109 -2.75 14.10 -10.88
CA THR A 109 -3.98 13.94 -10.10
C THR A 109 -3.88 12.68 -9.25
N VAL A 110 -4.25 12.74 -7.96
CA VAL A 110 -4.25 11.55 -7.07
C VAL A 110 -5.66 11.27 -6.59
N ALA A 111 -6.11 10.02 -6.72
CA ALA A 111 -7.37 9.52 -6.15
C ALA A 111 -7.06 8.52 -5.04
N ALA A 112 -7.24 8.92 -3.78
CA ALA A 112 -7.08 8.02 -2.64
C ALA A 112 -8.40 7.28 -2.39
N VAL A 113 -8.36 5.95 -2.48
CA VAL A 113 -9.56 5.10 -2.46
C VAL A 113 -10.08 4.92 -1.05
N ARG A 114 -11.40 5.09 -0.87
CA ARG A 114 -12.16 4.61 0.27
C ARG A 114 -12.83 3.30 -0.10
N TYR A 115 -12.25 2.20 0.29
CA TYR A 115 -12.81 0.87 0.09
C TYR A 115 -13.48 0.35 1.37
N ARG A 116 -14.43 -0.55 1.22
CA ARG A 116 -15.12 -1.22 2.33
C ARG A 116 -14.18 -2.19 3.05
N LEU A 117 -14.25 -2.24 4.37
CA LEU A 117 -13.32 -3.00 5.21
C LEU A 117 -13.89 -4.37 5.61
N ALA A 118 -13.00 -5.35 5.70
CA ALA A 118 -13.27 -6.66 6.28
C ALA A 118 -13.31 -6.56 7.83
N PRO A 119 -14.01 -7.47 8.50
CA PRO A 119 -14.69 -8.66 8.02
C PRO A 119 -16.12 -8.41 7.49
N GLU A 120 -16.67 -7.19 7.64
CA GLU A 120 -18.04 -6.88 7.23
C GLU A 120 -18.21 -6.96 5.71
N TYR A 121 -17.15 -6.61 5.00
CA TYR A 121 -17.09 -6.63 3.53
C TYR A 121 -15.86 -7.41 3.08
N PRO A 122 -15.95 -8.75 3.00
CA PRO A 122 -14.84 -9.57 2.54
C PRO A 122 -14.64 -9.48 1.02
N TYR A 123 -13.62 -10.15 0.51
CA TYR A 123 -13.38 -10.33 -0.92
C TYR A 123 -14.68 -10.80 -1.63
N PRO A 124 -15.01 -10.29 -2.82
CA PRO A 124 -14.20 -9.35 -3.62
C PRO A 124 -14.50 -7.85 -3.35
N LEU A 125 -15.37 -7.50 -2.40
CA LEU A 125 -15.92 -6.15 -2.28
C LEU A 125 -14.87 -5.04 -2.14
N PRO A 126 -13.81 -5.14 -1.30
CA PRO A 126 -12.77 -4.12 -1.25
C PRO A 126 -12.04 -3.92 -2.59
N LEU A 127 -11.81 -5.01 -3.32
CA LEU A 127 -11.16 -4.99 -4.63
C LEU A 127 -12.07 -4.37 -5.71
N GLU A 128 -13.37 -4.69 -5.69
CA GLU A 128 -14.36 -4.09 -6.60
C GLU A 128 -14.53 -2.59 -6.35
N ASP A 129 -14.41 -2.16 -5.08
CA ASP A 129 -14.41 -0.72 -4.76
C ASP A 129 -13.20 -0.02 -5.39
N CYS A 130 -12.01 -0.62 -5.29
CA CYS A 130 -10.80 -0.09 -5.92
C CYS A 130 -10.95 -0.03 -7.45
N TYR A 131 -11.51 -1.07 -8.06
CA TYR A 131 -11.75 -1.09 -9.50
C TYR A 131 -12.77 -0.03 -9.94
N SER A 132 -13.86 0.15 -9.18
CA SER A 132 -14.86 1.19 -9.46
C SER A 132 -14.25 2.60 -9.41
N VAL A 133 -13.32 2.85 -8.49
CA VAL A 133 -12.60 4.14 -8.43
C VAL A 133 -11.61 4.26 -9.60
N LEU A 134 -10.97 3.17 -10.01
CA LEU A 134 -10.03 3.17 -11.16
C LEU A 134 -10.74 3.54 -12.46
N THR A 135 -11.87 2.90 -12.76
CA THR A 135 -12.67 3.20 -13.95
C THR A 135 -13.25 4.62 -13.92
N TRP A 136 -13.80 5.05 -12.78
CA TRP A 136 -14.23 6.42 -12.60
C TRP A 136 -13.10 7.44 -12.81
N LEU A 137 -11.90 7.17 -12.29
CA LEU A 137 -10.74 8.05 -12.47
C LEU A 137 -10.33 8.17 -13.94
N ALA A 138 -10.42 7.09 -14.70
CA ALA A 138 -10.09 7.06 -16.12
C ALA A 138 -11.08 7.88 -16.98
N GLU A 139 -12.33 7.98 -16.54
CA GLU A 139 -13.38 8.75 -17.22
C GLU A 139 -13.42 10.22 -16.78
N LEU A 140 -12.62 10.60 -15.75
CA LEU A 140 -12.72 11.90 -15.13
C LEU A 140 -12.17 13.00 -16.04
N PRO A 141 -12.93 14.07 -16.32
CA PRO A 141 -12.43 15.20 -17.10
C PRO A 141 -11.15 15.78 -16.47
N GLY A 142 -10.12 15.98 -17.30
CA GLY A 142 -8.82 16.48 -16.89
C GLY A 142 -7.84 15.39 -16.41
N VAL A 143 -8.18 14.12 -16.51
CA VAL A 143 -7.27 12.99 -16.36
C VAL A 143 -6.91 12.42 -17.73
N ASP A 144 -5.63 12.07 -17.91
CA ASP A 144 -5.16 11.34 -19.09
C ASP A 144 -5.28 9.84 -18.82
N PRO A 145 -6.25 9.13 -19.43
CA PRO A 145 -6.49 7.72 -19.16
C PRO A 145 -5.34 6.80 -19.63
N ALA A 146 -4.48 7.27 -20.53
CA ALA A 146 -3.31 6.52 -20.99
C ALA A 146 -2.13 6.58 -20.01
N ARG A 147 -2.19 7.44 -18.98
CA ARG A 147 -1.11 7.66 -18.01
C ARG A 147 -1.62 7.54 -16.56
N ILE A 148 -2.32 6.45 -16.27
CA ILE A 148 -2.78 6.13 -14.93
C ILE A 148 -1.89 5.06 -14.32
N ALA A 149 -1.32 5.34 -13.14
CA ALA A 149 -0.68 4.33 -12.29
C ALA A 149 -1.62 3.95 -11.14
N ILE A 150 -1.40 2.77 -10.60
CA ILE A 150 -2.05 2.28 -9.38
C ILE A 150 -0.99 2.09 -8.30
N GLY A 151 -1.32 2.33 -7.04
CA GLY A 151 -0.37 2.16 -5.96
C GLY A 151 -1.05 2.02 -4.60
N GLY A 152 -0.30 1.50 -3.63
CA GLY A 152 -0.79 1.36 -2.28
C GLY A 152 0.27 0.86 -1.32
N ALA A 153 -0.07 0.88 -0.03
CA ALA A 153 0.81 0.47 1.05
C ALA A 153 0.22 -0.70 1.84
N SER A 154 1.03 -1.68 2.22
CA SER A 154 0.62 -2.81 3.07
C SER A 154 -0.57 -3.57 2.45
N ALA A 155 -1.69 -3.72 3.15
CA ALA A 155 -2.92 -4.28 2.58
C ALA A 155 -3.38 -3.54 1.32
N GLY A 156 -3.19 -2.21 1.25
CA GLY A 156 -3.44 -1.44 0.04
C GLY A 156 -2.48 -1.79 -1.11
N GLY A 157 -1.24 -2.16 -0.80
CA GLY A 157 -0.31 -2.74 -1.77
C GLY A 157 -0.77 -4.10 -2.27
N GLY A 158 -1.32 -4.94 -1.38
CA GLY A 158 -1.96 -6.21 -1.75
C GLY A 158 -3.17 -6.01 -2.67
N LEU A 159 -4.04 -5.04 -2.35
CA LEU A 159 -5.15 -4.66 -3.23
C LEU A 159 -4.66 -4.09 -4.56
N THR A 160 -3.55 -3.36 -4.57
CA THR A 160 -2.94 -2.84 -5.81
C THR A 160 -2.48 -3.97 -6.71
N ALA A 161 -1.77 -4.97 -6.16
CA ALA A 161 -1.36 -6.15 -6.91
C ALA A 161 -2.57 -6.93 -7.45
N ALA A 162 -3.61 -7.15 -6.61
CA ALA A 162 -4.86 -7.78 -7.05
C ALA A 162 -5.58 -6.95 -8.12
N LEU A 163 -5.59 -5.63 -8.00
CA LEU A 163 -6.20 -4.71 -8.96
C LEU A 163 -5.49 -4.76 -10.32
N ALA A 164 -4.18 -4.98 -10.35
CA ALA A 164 -3.43 -5.14 -11.60
C ALA A 164 -3.93 -6.35 -12.41
N PHE A 165 -4.25 -7.48 -11.76
CA PHE A 165 -4.88 -8.63 -12.42
C PHE A 165 -6.26 -8.28 -12.95
N VAL A 166 -7.12 -7.66 -12.13
CA VAL A 166 -8.49 -7.29 -12.53
C VAL A 166 -8.47 -6.30 -13.70
N ALA A 167 -7.59 -5.31 -13.68
CA ALA A 167 -7.45 -4.32 -14.75
C ALA A 167 -7.00 -4.98 -16.06
N ARG A 168 -6.00 -5.87 -16.02
CA ARG A 168 -5.58 -6.66 -17.19
C ARG A 168 -6.72 -7.52 -17.73
N ASP A 169 -7.38 -8.27 -16.85
CA ASP A 169 -8.37 -9.28 -17.25
C ASP A 169 -9.65 -8.63 -17.82
N ARG A 170 -10.04 -7.44 -17.33
CA ARG A 170 -11.19 -6.68 -17.83
C ARG A 170 -10.86 -5.79 -19.03
N GLY A 171 -9.62 -5.29 -19.12
CA GLY A 171 -9.13 -4.55 -20.29
C GLY A 171 -9.72 -3.14 -20.47
N GLU A 172 -10.45 -2.60 -19.49
CA GLU A 172 -11.07 -1.27 -19.60
C GLU A 172 -10.08 -0.14 -19.30
N VAL A 173 -9.15 -0.38 -18.35
CA VAL A 173 -8.07 0.55 -17.99
C VAL A 173 -6.76 -0.22 -17.91
N THR A 174 -5.72 0.29 -18.56
CA THR A 174 -4.38 -0.31 -18.55
C THR A 174 -3.45 0.56 -17.70
N PRO A 175 -3.18 0.20 -16.44
CA PRO A 175 -2.26 0.95 -15.60
C PRO A 175 -0.83 0.92 -16.17
N VAL A 176 -0.14 2.07 -16.14
CA VAL A 176 1.24 2.17 -16.65
C VAL A 176 2.29 1.69 -15.64
N LEU A 177 1.92 1.63 -14.36
CA LEU A 177 2.77 1.15 -13.26
C LEU A 177 1.92 0.72 -12.08
N GLN A 178 2.38 -0.32 -11.34
CA GLN A 178 1.91 -0.63 -10.00
C GLN A 178 2.99 -0.27 -8.97
N VAL A 179 2.65 0.57 -7.98
CA VAL A 179 3.54 0.98 -6.89
C VAL A 179 3.19 0.19 -5.63
N LEU A 180 4.03 -0.75 -5.28
CA LEU A 180 3.82 -1.72 -4.21
C LEU A 180 4.70 -1.36 -3.00
N SER A 181 4.17 -0.64 -2.01
CA SER A 181 4.90 -0.28 -0.80
C SER A 181 4.68 -1.35 0.27
N TYR A 182 5.71 -2.14 0.57
CA TYR A 182 5.67 -3.27 1.52
C TYR A 182 4.33 -4.02 1.47
N PRO A 183 3.96 -4.53 0.29
CA PRO A 183 2.62 -5.03 0.04
C PRO A 183 2.32 -6.33 0.82
N MET A 184 1.09 -6.49 1.29
CA MET A 184 0.58 -7.72 1.91
C MET A 184 0.11 -8.67 0.80
N LEU A 185 0.93 -9.63 0.37
CA LEU A 185 0.73 -10.42 -0.86
C LEU A 185 0.37 -11.88 -0.63
N ASP A 186 0.82 -12.49 0.48
CA ASP A 186 0.74 -13.93 0.71
C ASP A 186 0.01 -14.27 2.01
N ASP A 187 -1.10 -14.99 1.91
CA ASP A 187 -1.89 -15.44 3.06
C ASP A 187 -1.22 -16.57 3.87
N ARG A 188 -0.08 -17.10 3.40
CA ARG A 188 0.73 -18.12 4.07
C ARG A 188 1.77 -17.56 5.02
N THR A 189 2.04 -16.25 5.00
CA THR A 189 2.96 -15.56 5.92
C THR A 189 2.33 -15.38 7.30
N ILE A 190 2.03 -16.50 7.96
CA ILE A 190 1.27 -16.57 9.22
C ILE A 190 1.90 -17.47 10.28
N ASP A 191 3.07 -18.05 10.00
CA ASP A 191 3.80 -18.87 10.98
C ASP A 191 4.42 -17.96 12.06
N PRO A 192 4.10 -18.15 13.35
CA PRO A 192 4.70 -17.38 14.44
C PRO A 192 6.24 -17.43 14.48
N ALA A 193 6.85 -18.46 13.90
CA ALA A 193 8.31 -18.57 13.79
C ALA A 193 8.94 -17.48 12.91
N LEU A 194 8.15 -16.82 12.06
CA LEU A 194 8.60 -15.70 11.24
C LEU A 194 8.71 -14.39 12.03
N ASP A 195 8.02 -14.27 13.18
CA ASP A 195 8.05 -13.04 13.96
C ASP A 195 9.45 -12.74 14.51
N GLN A 196 9.93 -11.54 14.26
CA GLN A 196 11.23 -11.08 14.71
C GLN A 196 11.09 -9.92 15.71
N PRO A 197 12.00 -9.81 16.67
CA PRO A 197 11.98 -8.72 17.66
C PRO A 197 12.13 -7.31 17.06
N GLY A 198 12.67 -7.22 15.84
CA GLY A 198 12.79 -5.98 15.06
C GLY A 198 11.49 -5.50 14.40
N PHE A 199 10.49 -6.35 14.26
CA PHE A 199 9.23 -6.00 13.64
C PHE A 199 8.46 -4.95 14.44
N ARG A 200 7.78 -4.06 13.72
CA ARG A 200 6.92 -3.02 14.28
C ARG A 200 5.61 -2.96 13.50
N LEU A 201 4.54 -2.54 14.16
CA LEU A 201 3.18 -2.38 13.64
C LEU A 201 2.48 -3.67 13.27
N TRP A 202 3.14 -4.59 12.55
CA TRP A 202 2.52 -5.79 12.00
C TRP A 202 3.28 -7.06 12.39
N ASN A 203 2.55 -8.14 12.63
CA ASN A 203 3.05 -9.46 12.98
C ASN A 203 2.20 -10.57 12.36
N THR A 204 2.63 -11.82 12.48
CA THR A 204 1.96 -12.99 11.91
C THR A 204 0.54 -13.20 12.45
N THR A 205 0.28 -12.86 13.72
CA THR A 205 -1.06 -12.95 14.33
C THR A 205 -2.04 -11.97 13.67
N ASN A 206 -1.62 -10.72 13.48
CA ASN A 206 -2.43 -9.72 12.79
C ASN A 206 -2.61 -10.08 11.32
N ASN A 207 -1.55 -10.62 10.69
CA ASN A 207 -1.57 -11.05 9.29
C ASN A 207 -2.59 -12.16 9.08
N ARG A 208 -2.60 -13.18 9.93
CA ARG A 208 -3.60 -14.25 9.93
C ARG A 208 -5.02 -13.69 10.08
N PHE A 209 -5.23 -12.75 11.00
CA PHE A 209 -6.55 -12.15 11.21
C PHE A 209 -7.00 -11.32 10.01
N GLY A 210 -6.09 -10.51 9.44
CA GLY A 210 -6.36 -9.72 8.24
C GLY A 210 -6.78 -10.58 7.05
N TRP A 211 -5.95 -11.57 6.70
CA TRP A 211 -6.24 -12.48 5.60
C TRP A 211 -7.52 -13.30 5.82
N THR A 212 -7.71 -13.87 7.02
CA THR A 212 -8.93 -14.63 7.32
C THR A 212 -10.19 -13.78 7.17
N SER A 213 -10.14 -12.52 7.63
CA SER A 213 -11.25 -11.58 7.52
C SER A 213 -11.51 -11.14 6.08
N TYR A 214 -10.44 -10.84 5.33
CA TYR A 214 -10.54 -10.39 3.94
C TYR A 214 -11.02 -11.50 3.01
N LEU A 215 -10.45 -12.69 3.13
CA LEU A 215 -10.79 -13.80 2.24
C LEU A 215 -12.20 -14.35 2.52
N GLY A 216 -12.62 -14.44 3.79
CA GLY A 216 -13.88 -15.10 4.13
C GLY A 216 -13.90 -16.53 3.59
N GLY A 217 -14.80 -16.80 2.66
CA GLY A 217 -14.91 -18.09 1.97
C GLY A 217 -14.37 -18.11 0.53
N ALA A 218 -13.62 -17.06 0.13
CA ALA A 218 -13.15 -16.94 -1.25
C ALA A 218 -12.11 -18.00 -1.63
N ASP A 219 -12.05 -18.32 -2.92
CA ASP A 219 -10.96 -19.10 -3.49
C ASP A 219 -9.64 -18.34 -3.40
N ARG A 220 -8.68 -18.93 -2.70
CA ARG A 220 -7.39 -18.31 -2.42
C ARG A 220 -6.51 -18.19 -3.66
N GLU A 221 -6.59 -19.14 -4.58
CA GLU A 221 -5.80 -19.14 -5.80
C GLU A 221 -6.17 -17.95 -6.71
N THR A 222 -7.40 -17.47 -6.58
CA THR A 222 -7.88 -16.26 -7.30
C THR A 222 -7.68 -14.97 -6.50
N ALA A 223 -7.94 -15.01 -5.18
CA ALA A 223 -8.03 -13.81 -4.36
C ALA A 223 -6.66 -13.32 -3.83
N VAL A 224 -5.64 -14.18 -3.76
CA VAL A 224 -4.34 -13.88 -3.17
C VAL A 224 -3.29 -13.66 -4.26
N PRO A 225 -2.70 -12.46 -4.39
CA PRO A 225 -1.76 -12.16 -5.47
C PRO A 225 -0.57 -13.12 -5.56
N ALA A 226 0.02 -13.51 -4.42
CA ALA A 226 1.16 -14.41 -4.40
C ALA A 226 0.81 -15.87 -4.79
N ARG A 227 -0.45 -16.25 -4.85
CA ARG A 227 -0.88 -17.57 -5.32
C ARG A 227 -1.14 -17.62 -6.83
N ARG A 228 -1.43 -16.47 -7.45
CA ARG A 228 -1.64 -16.38 -8.90
C ARG A 228 -0.39 -16.81 -9.65
N THR A 229 -0.57 -17.55 -10.74
CA THR A 229 0.52 -18.04 -11.60
C THR A 229 0.58 -17.34 -12.96
N ASP A 230 -0.45 -16.63 -13.32
CA ASP A 230 -0.66 -15.92 -14.58
C ASP A 230 -0.22 -14.45 -14.51
N LEU A 231 1.07 -14.21 -14.26
CA LEU A 231 1.59 -12.84 -14.07
C LEU A 231 1.90 -12.11 -15.38
N GLU A 232 1.95 -12.82 -16.49
CA GLU A 232 2.22 -12.21 -17.80
C GLU A 232 1.19 -11.12 -18.15
N GLY A 233 1.66 -10.03 -18.76
CA GLY A 233 0.82 -8.91 -19.18
C GLY A 233 0.34 -7.97 -18.05
N LEU A 234 0.77 -8.18 -16.81
CA LEU A 234 0.54 -7.22 -15.74
C LEU A 234 1.33 -5.92 -15.99
N ALA A 235 0.85 -4.81 -15.42
CA ALA A 235 1.59 -3.56 -15.41
C ALA A 235 2.98 -3.74 -14.78
N PRO A 236 4.03 -3.07 -15.28
CA PRO A 236 5.32 -3.01 -14.61
C PRO A 236 5.17 -2.59 -13.15
N ALA A 237 6.12 -2.97 -12.30
CA ALA A 237 6.05 -2.70 -10.87
C ALA A 237 7.26 -1.94 -10.34
N TRP A 238 7.04 -1.09 -9.34
CA TRP A 238 8.01 -0.69 -8.36
C TRP A 238 7.58 -1.30 -7.02
N LEU A 239 8.48 -2.05 -6.39
CA LEU A 239 8.23 -2.67 -5.10
C LEU A 239 9.26 -2.19 -4.10
N GLY A 240 8.81 -1.65 -2.97
CA GLY A 240 9.70 -1.21 -1.90
C GLY A 240 9.37 -1.86 -0.58
N VAL A 241 10.41 -2.38 0.14
CA VAL A 241 10.22 -3.07 1.41
C VAL A 241 11.42 -2.90 2.34
N GLY A 242 11.19 -2.88 3.64
CA GLY A 242 12.25 -2.88 4.64
C GLY A 242 12.73 -4.30 4.99
N THR A 243 14.01 -4.46 5.32
CA THR A 243 14.54 -5.80 5.70
C THR A 243 14.06 -6.29 7.07
N LEU A 244 13.46 -5.42 7.90
CA LEU A 244 12.81 -5.76 9.17
C LEU A 244 11.28 -5.69 9.06
N ASP A 245 10.75 -6.08 7.91
CA ASP A 245 9.32 -6.18 7.65
C ASP A 245 8.91 -7.65 7.56
N LEU A 246 7.72 -7.98 8.10
CA LEU A 246 7.15 -9.33 7.98
C LEU A 246 7.01 -9.75 6.51
N PHE A 247 6.72 -8.80 5.63
CA PHE A 247 6.46 -9.05 4.21
C PHE A 247 7.70 -9.12 3.34
N HIS A 248 8.91 -8.86 3.90
CA HIS A 248 10.15 -8.82 3.13
C HIS A 248 10.35 -10.05 2.23
N GLY A 249 10.20 -11.26 2.79
CA GLY A 249 10.42 -12.49 2.02
C GLY A 249 9.38 -12.72 0.90
N GLU A 250 8.10 -12.48 1.19
CA GLU A 250 7.03 -12.64 0.20
C GLU A 250 7.12 -11.61 -0.92
N ASP A 251 7.54 -10.39 -0.58
CA ASP A 251 7.70 -9.27 -1.50
C ASP A 251 8.81 -9.54 -2.51
N LEU A 252 9.98 -10.00 -2.05
CA LEU A 252 11.08 -10.36 -2.93
C LEU A 252 10.71 -11.54 -3.84
N ALA A 253 10.07 -12.57 -3.29
CA ALA A 253 9.60 -13.72 -4.07
C ALA A 253 8.58 -13.31 -5.14
N TYR A 254 7.69 -12.38 -4.84
CA TYR A 254 6.71 -11.87 -5.82
C TYR A 254 7.39 -11.06 -6.93
N ALA A 255 8.37 -10.20 -6.58
CA ALA A 255 9.16 -9.44 -7.55
C ALA A 255 9.95 -10.34 -8.50
N GLU A 256 10.58 -11.40 -7.97
CA GLU A 256 11.27 -12.42 -8.79
C GLU A 256 10.30 -13.08 -9.79
N ARG A 257 9.10 -13.45 -9.33
CA ARG A 257 8.07 -14.07 -10.19
C ARG A 257 7.55 -13.12 -11.26
N LEU A 258 7.36 -11.83 -10.95
CA LEU A 258 7.01 -10.82 -11.95
C LEU A 258 8.08 -10.75 -13.05
N ASN A 259 9.36 -10.64 -12.66
CA ASN A 259 10.47 -10.57 -13.61
C ASN A 259 10.59 -11.86 -14.45
N ALA A 260 10.40 -13.03 -13.84
CA ALA A 260 10.41 -14.32 -14.55
C ALA A 260 9.26 -14.43 -15.58
N ALA A 261 8.14 -13.77 -15.33
CA ALA A 261 7.00 -13.69 -16.27
C ALA A 261 7.13 -12.55 -17.30
N GLY A 262 8.31 -11.89 -17.39
CA GLY A 262 8.54 -10.79 -18.32
C GLY A 262 7.93 -9.45 -17.90
N VAL A 263 7.41 -9.36 -16.67
CA VAL A 263 6.88 -8.11 -16.09
C VAL A 263 7.98 -7.44 -15.29
N ARG A 264 8.49 -6.31 -15.79
CA ARG A 264 9.56 -5.57 -15.11
C ARG A 264 9.12 -5.16 -13.70
N CYS A 265 9.88 -5.57 -12.69
CA CYS A 265 9.72 -5.15 -11.31
C CYS A 265 11.03 -4.55 -10.80
N GLU A 266 11.01 -3.26 -10.45
CA GLU A 266 12.10 -2.56 -9.79
C GLU A 266 11.94 -2.73 -8.28
N VAL A 267 12.95 -3.29 -7.61
CA VAL A 267 12.93 -3.52 -6.15
C VAL A 267 13.76 -2.46 -5.44
N HIS A 268 13.19 -1.84 -4.40
CA HIS A 268 13.84 -0.92 -3.50
C HIS A 268 13.85 -1.47 -2.07
N GLU A 269 14.90 -2.21 -1.75
CA GLU A 269 15.09 -2.77 -0.41
C GLU A 269 15.71 -1.73 0.53
N VAL A 270 15.16 -1.57 1.74
CA VAL A 270 15.62 -0.61 2.73
C VAL A 270 16.20 -1.32 3.96
N PRO A 271 17.54 -1.38 4.10
CA PRO A 271 18.17 -2.07 5.21
C PRO A 271 17.74 -1.52 6.58
N GLY A 272 17.30 -2.41 7.47
CA GLY A 272 16.92 -2.07 8.83
C GLY A 272 15.63 -1.26 8.97
N ALA A 273 14.85 -1.08 7.91
CA ALA A 273 13.54 -0.45 7.99
C ALA A 273 12.46 -1.48 8.37
N PHE A 274 11.52 -1.05 9.20
CA PHE A 274 10.37 -1.84 9.64
C PHE A 274 9.10 -1.45 8.86
N HIS A 275 8.04 -2.23 8.99
CA HIS A 275 6.78 -2.00 8.30
C HIS A 275 6.22 -0.59 8.54
N GLY A 276 5.85 0.14 7.48
CA GLY A 276 5.27 1.49 7.56
C GLY A 276 6.23 2.59 8.02
N PHE A 277 7.55 2.36 7.97
CA PHE A 277 8.55 3.29 8.49
C PHE A 277 8.47 4.70 7.89
N ASP A 278 8.12 4.80 6.61
CA ASP A 278 8.04 6.07 5.88
C ASP A 278 6.85 6.93 6.30
N GLY A 279 5.73 6.31 6.71
CA GLY A 279 4.59 6.99 7.33
C GLY A 279 4.86 7.42 8.78
N ILE A 280 5.63 6.61 9.53
CA ILE A 280 5.97 6.87 10.94
C ILE A 280 7.06 7.95 11.09
N ALA A 281 8.08 7.90 10.23
CA ALA A 281 9.21 8.83 10.25
C ALA A 281 9.36 9.55 8.90
N PRO A 282 8.34 10.30 8.42
CA PRO A 282 8.34 10.85 7.07
C PRO A 282 9.44 11.87 6.79
N LYS A 283 10.05 12.42 7.84
CA LYS A 283 11.14 13.41 7.74
C LYS A 283 12.55 12.78 7.78
N ALA A 284 12.66 11.49 8.09
CA ALA A 284 13.95 10.79 8.05
C ALA A 284 14.48 10.73 6.61
N ALA A 285 15.80 10.86 6.42
CA ALA A 285 16.39 10.85 5.09
C ALA A 285 16.12 9.54 4.36
N VAL A 286 16.14 8.41 5.08
CA VAL A 286 15.77 7.10 4.54
C VAL A 286 14.34 7.05 4.01
N SER A 287 13.37 7.70 4.68
CA SER A 287 11.99 7.79 4.25
C SER A 287 11.81 8.74 3.06
N GLN A 288 12.60 9.82 3.01
CA GLN A 288 12.63 10.72 1.86
C GLN A 288 13.19 10.01 0.62
N ALA A 289 14.32 9.29 0.76
CA ALA A 289 14.90 8.50 -0.34
C ALA A 289 13.92 7.44 -0.86
N TYR A 290 13.16 6.79 0.03
CA TYR A 290 12.13 5.84 -0.32
C TYR A 290 10.99 6.48 -1.13
N PHE A 291 10.53 7.67 -0.72
CA PHE A 291 9.54 8.44 -1.46
C PHE A 291 10.08 8.91 -2.81
N ASP A 292 11.32 9.40 -2.87
CA ASP A 292 11.95 9.86 -4.11
C ASP A 292 12.11 8.71 -5.13
N SER A 293 12.43 7.50 -4.67
CA SER A 293 12.49 6.29 -5.52
C SER A 293 11.12 5.97 -6.14
N LYS A 294 10.03 6.02 -5.34
CA LYS A 294 8.65 5.87 -5.85
C LYS A 294 8.34 6.92 -6.93
N CYS A 295 8.63 8.19 -6.64
CA CYS A 295 8.39 9.28 -7.57
C CYS A 295 9.21 9.15 -8.85
N ALA A 296 10.45 8.69 -8.78
CA ALA A 296 11.29 8.46 -9.96
C ALA A 296 10.70 7.39 -10.88
N SER A 297 10.21 6.27 -10.32
CA SER A 297 9.54 5.22 -11.10
C SER A 297 8.22 5.70 -11.70
N LEU A 298 7.39 6.41 -10.94
CA LEU A 298 6.16 7.03 -11.44
C LEU A 298 6.46 8.03 -12.56
N GLY A 299 7.47 8.89 -12.38
CA GLY A 299 7.86 9.89 -13.37
C GLY A 299 8.29 9.28 -14.70
N ARG A 300 9.04 8.18 -14.67
CA ARG A 300 9.41 7.42 -15.86
C ARG A 300 8.20 6.77 -16.54
N ALA A 301 7.33 6.12 -15.76
CA ALA A 301 6.19 5.39 -16.29
C ALA A 301 5.11 6.31 -16.89
N MET A 302 5.01 7.54 -16.40
CA MET A 302 4.03 8.55 -16.85
C MET A 302 4.61 9.57 -17.84
N ASP A 303 5.86 9.36 -18.33
CA ASP A 303 6.56 10.30 -19.23
C ASP A 303 6.64 11.74 -18.69
N LEU A 304 6.89 11.89 -17.38
CA LEU A 304 7.03 13.19 -16.70
C LEU A 304 8.48 13.70 -16.69
N VAL A 305 9.44 12.84 -16.97
CA VAL A 305 10.87 13.15 -17.02
C VAL A 305 11.28 13.18 -18.49
N LYS A 306 11.71 14.35 -18.97
CA LYS A 306 12.36 14.51 -20.28
C LYS A 306 13.84 14.20 -20.18
#